data_73109b09b5e8c8919672c0a1538a1554
#
_entry.id   73109b09b5e8c8919672c0a1538a1554
#
_cell.length_a   1.000
_cell.length_b   1.000
_cell.length_c   1.000
_cell.angle_alpha   90.00
_cell.angle_beta   90.00
_cell.angle_gamma   90.00
#
_symmetry.space_group_name_H-M   'P 1'
#
loop_
_entity.id
_entity.type
_entity.pdbx_description
1 polymer ?
#
loop_
_entity_poly.entity_id
_entity_poly.type
_entity_poly.pdbx_seq_one_letter_code
_entity_poly.pdbx_strand_id
1 'polypeptide(L)'
;MELTNKEALIKNIIFVSGLTRSGKILLCPIISSFNNTEKVNVNFELEQIPMLNHLGEISDNASKLLLQSGINSAIYDNAIGRNSNFRPDDYTSIWKYREPMEYIQRLFQPDGDSALTKLNALNRLFPMMVHNGLWHADIWFKALPSVKFIHMQRNPIDIVYSWIGKGYGDDFFSSARANIVTFQHKKNLLPYYAFGWEDEYLSYKKVDRIIHMVKHIRNCHQDSYNNLNDIQKKNILFVRHQELITETDKNLQIISDFVGENPSVDTASILLKENCPRSPNLITPFSSNNKQFNEKLKEIESLSNPDSYKILIDMDNQFKSTKLAI
;
A
#
# COMPACT_ATOMS: atom_id res chain seq x y z
N MET A 1 -11.13 29.71 12.83
CA MET A 1 -11.90 28.59 13.43
C MET A 1 -10.93 27.42 13.55
N GLU A 2 -10.77 26.84 14.72
CA GLU A 2 -9.94 25.67 14.95
C GLU A 2 -10.81 24.42 14.93
N LEU A 3 -10.43 23.41 14.10
CA LEU A 3 -11.12 22.13 14.04
C LEU A 3 -10.62 21.25 15.17
N THR A 4 -11.52 20.69 15.95
CA THR A 4 -11.18 19.76 17.04
C THR A 4 -11.18 18.33 16.53
N ASN A 5 -10.17 17.56 16.97
CA ASN A 5 -10.00 16.17 16.60
C ASN A 5 -10.39 15.26 17.77
N LYS A 6 -10.94 14.09 17.44
CA LYS A 6 -11.17 13.01 18.41
C LYS A 6 -9.98 12.05 18.38
N GLU A 7 -9.73 11.35 19.48
CA GLU A 7 -8.77 10.26 19.49
C GLU A 7 -9.22 9.11 18.59
N ALA A 8 -8.26 8.32 18.10
CA ALA A 8 -8.57 7.09 17.39
C ALA A 8 -9.23 6.08 18.34
N LEU A 9 -10.26 5.38 17.86
CA LEU A 9 -10.96 4.35 18.62
C LEU A 9 -10.04 3.20 19.04
N ILE A 10 -9.00 2.92 18.21
CA ILE A 10 -7.94 1.97 18.55
C ILE A 10 -6.59 2.60 18.22
N LYS A 11 -5.52 2.12 18.90
CA LYS A 11 -4.15 2.61 18.71
C LYS A 11 -3.31 1.71 17.79
N ASN A 12 -3.69 0.45 17.64
CA ASN A 12 -2.95 -0.56 16.89
C ASN A 12 -3.36 -0.56 15.40
N ILE A 13 -3.06 0.52 14.69
CA ILE A 13 -3.35 0.63 13.26
C ILE A 13 -2.07 0.39 12.48
N ILE A 14 -2.15 -0.47 11.45
CA ILE A 14 -1.03 -0.73 10.55
C ILE A 14 -1.44 -0.50 9.10
N PHE A 15 -0.61 0.22 8.36
CA PHE A 15 -0.77 0.41 6.93
C PHE A 15 0.15 -0.51 6.14
N VAL A 16 -0.42 -1.34 5.29
CA VAL A 16 0.31 -2.08 4.25
C VAL A 16 0.39 -1.17 3.02
N SER A 17 1.53 -0.49 2.88
CA SER A 17 1.77 0.57 1.90
C SER A 17 2.74 0.15 0.79
N GLY A 18 2.85 0.96 -0.24
CA GLY A 18 3.79 0.80 -1.36
C GLY A 18 3.18 1.19 -2.69
N LEU A 19 4.01 1.25 -3.73
CA LEU A 19 3.52 1.49 -5.09
C LEU A 19 2.47 0.45 -5.49
N THR A 20 1.61 0.82 -6.42
CA THR A 20 0.73 -0.16 -7.08
C THR A 20 1.58 -1.27 -7.70
N ARG A 21 1.20 -2.54 -7.52
CA ARG A 21 1.93 -3.75 -7.95
C ARG A 21 3.21 -4.07 -7.15
N SER A 22 3.43 -3.46 -6.00
CA SER A 22 4.58 -3.78 -5.12
C SER A 22 4.44 -5.09 -4.32
N GLY A 23 3.27 -5.73 -4.32
CA GLY A 23 3.02 -6.97 -3.57
C GLY A 23 2.16 -6.80 -2.31
N LYS A 24 1.54 -5.65 -2.11
CA LYS A 24 0.63 -5.40 -0.97
C LYS A 24 -0.48 -6.44 -0.83
N ILE A 25 -1.12 -6.81 -1.95
CA ILE A 25 -2.21 -7.80 -1.98
C ILE A 25 -1.76 -9.18 -1.47
N LEU A 26 -0.49 -9.54 -1.69
CA LEU A 26 0.10 -10.76 -1.14
C LEU A 26 0.30 -10.68 0.38
N LEU A 27 0.79 -9.54 0.87
CA LEU A 27 1.08 -9.37 2.30
C LEU A 27 -0.20 -9.21 3.14
N CYS A 28 -1.25 -8.62 2.60
CA CYS A 28 -2.50 -8.36 3.33
C CYS A 28 -3.12 -9.60 3.98
N PRO A 29 -3.38 -10.71 3.27
CA PRO A 29 -3.93 -11.93 3.88
C PRO A 29 -2.94 -12.57 4.88
N ILE A 30 -1.64 -12.45 4.65
CA ILE A 30 -0.61 -12.94 5.57
C ILE A 30 -0.69 -12.19 6.90
N ILE A 31 -0.71 -10.86 6.89
CA ILE A 31 -0.86 -10.04 8.12
C ILE A 31 -2.20 -10.35 8.80
N SER A 32 -3.29 -10.45 8.05
CA SER A 32 -4.62 -10.73 8.60
C SER A 32 -4.73 -12.14 9.23
N SER A 33 -3.77 -13.02 8.96
CA SER A 33 -3.70 -14.35 9.60
C SER A 33 -2.95 -14.36 10.93
N PHE A 34 -2.32 -13.25 11.33
CA PHE A 34 -1.64 -13.17 12.62
C PHE A 34 -2.62 -13.22 13.78
N ASN A 35 -2.13 -13.64 14.96
CA ASN A 35 -2.94 -13.61 16.17
C ASN A 35 -3.44 -12.18 16.42
N ASN A 36 -4.59 -12.08 17.08
CA ASN A 36 -5.16 -10.80 17.50
C ASN A 36 -5.19 -9.70 16.41
N THR A 37 -5.42 -10.10 15.16
CA THR A 37 -5.44 -9.21 14.01
C THR A 37 -6.78 -9.26 13.30
N GLU A 38 -7.30 -8.10 12.89
CA GLU A 38 -8.49 -7.98 12.06
C GLU A 38 -8.19 -8.33 10.59
N LYS A 39 -9.25 -8.61 9.81
CA LYS A 39 -9.10 -8.71 8.35
C LYS A 39 -8.62 -7.37 7.78
N VAL A 40 -7.89 -7.43 6.67
CA VAL A 40 -7.45 -6.21 5.99
C VAL A 40 -8.63 -5.34 5.56
N ASN A 41 -8.49 -4.04 5.76
CA ASN A 41 -9.44 -3.03 5.30
C ASN A 41 -8.87 -2.27 4.12
N VAL A 42 -9.74 -1.86 3.20
CA VAL A 42 -9.40 -0.98 2.08
C VAL A 42 -10.45 0.09 2.00
N ASN A 43 -10.04 1.34 2.01
CA ASN A 43 -10.95 2.48 1.89
C ASN A 43 -10.31 3.52 0.98
N PHE A 44 -10.70 3.50 -0.29
CA PHE A 44 -10.17 4.41 -1.31
C PHE A 44 -10.56 5.88 -1.06
N GLU A 45 -11.68 6.14 -0.40
CA GLU A 45 -12.13 7.50 -0.08
C GLU A 45 -11.16 8.15 0.91
N LEU A 46 -10.68 7.38 1.90
CA LEU A 46 -9.66 7.87 2.83
C LEU A 46 -8.31 8.14 2.14
N GLU A 47 -7.97 7.36 1.12
CA GLU A 47 -6.73 7.58 0.36
C GLU A 47 -6.78 8.85 -0.51
N GLN A 48 -7.98 9.33 -0.87
CA GLN A 48 -8.12 10.57 -1.66
C GLN A 48 -7.84 11.82 -0.82
N ILE A 49 -8.04 11.76 0.49
CA ILE A 49 -7.81 12.91 1.39
C ILE A 49 -6.35 13.40 1.34
N PRO A 50 -5.33 12.54 1.50
CA PRO A 50 -3.94 12.95 1.32
C PRO A 50 -3.61 13.45 -0.10
N MET A 51 -4.27 12.90 -1.13
CA MET A 51 -4.08 13.36 -2.51
C MET A 51 -4.61 14.79 -2.70
N LEU A 52 -5.80 15.09 -2.16
CA LEU A 52 -6.39 16.44 -2.18
C LEU A 52 -5.55 17.44 -1.34
N ASN A 53 -5.01 16.99 -0.22
CA ASN A 53 -4.10 17.80 0.58
C ASN A 53 -2.81 18.13 -0.20
N HIS A 54 -2.24 17.15 -0.89
CA HIS A 54 -1.07 17.34 -1.75
C HIS A 54 -1.31 18.35 -2.87
N LEU A 55 -2.51 18.34 -3.46
CA LEU A 55 -2.93 19.32 -4.48
C LEU A 55 -3.24 20.71 -3.92
N GLY A 56 -3.26 20.87 -2.58
CA GLY A 56 -3.61 22.14 -1.93
C GLY A 56 -5.11 22.43 -1.86
N GLU A 57 -5.96 21.47 -2.24
CA GLU A 57 -7.43 21.64 -2.26
C GLU A 57 -8.07 21.57 -0.87
N ILE A 58 -7.39 20.95 0.10
CA ILE A 58 -7.81 20.91 1.50
C ILE A 58 -6.64 21.18 2.44
N SER A 59 -6.92 21.86 3.57
CA SER A 59 -5.91 22.17 4.58
C SER A 59 -5.50 20.94 5.40
N ASP A 60 -4.31 20.98 6.02
CA ASP A 60 -3.83 19.95 6.95
C ASP A 60 -4.83 19.66 8.07
N ASN A 61 -5.45 20.67 8.65
CA ASN A 61 -6.44 20.52 9.73
C ASN A 61 -7.68 19.79 9.23
N ALA A 62 -8.19 20.14 8.05
CA ALA A 62 -9.32 19.43 7.45
C ALA A 62 -8.96 17.99 7.11
N SER A 63 -7.80 17.77 6.52
CA SER A 63 -7.29 16.42 6.20
C SER A 63 -7.17 15.54 7.44
N LYS A 64 -6.55 16.06 8.50
CA LYS A 64 -6.41 15.39 9.79
C LYS A 64 -7.77 14.99 10.36
N LEU A 65 -8.73 15.91 10.40
CA LEU A 65 -10.08 15.63 10.91
C LEU A 65 -10.80 14.54 10.09
N LEU A 66 -10.77 14.67 8.77
CA LEU A 66 -11.42 13.71 7.86
C LEU A 66 -10.80 12.32 7.96
N LEU A 67 -9.47 12.22 8.02
CA LEU A 67 -8.76 10.96 8.20
C LEU A 67 -9.10 10.30 9.53
N GLN A 68 -9.06 11.04 10.64
CA GLN A 68 -9.42 10.51 11.96
C GLN A 68 -10.87 10.05 12.01
N SER A 69 -11.80 10.86 11.51
CA SER A 69 -13.22 10.54 11.49
C SER A 69 -13.50 9.30 10.62
N GLY A 70 -12.93 9.25 9.42
CA GLY A 70 -13.14 8.15 8.49
C GLY A 70 -12.52 6.83 8.98
N ILE A 71 -11.34 6.88 9.61
CA ILE A 71 -10.73 5.68 10.22
C ILE A 71 -11.55 5.19 11.42
N ASN A 72 -11.99 6.09 12.29
CA ASN A 72 -12.87 5.71 13.40
C ASN A 72 -14.17 5.07 12.89
N SER A 73 -14.75 5.62 11.81
CA SER A 73 -15.93 5.02 11.17
C SER A 73 -15.63 3.62 10.63
N ALA A 74 -14.51 3.46 9.91
CA ALA A 74 -14.12 2.16 9.35
C ALA A 74 -13.87 1.10 10.45
N ILE A 75 -13.25 1.49 11.56
CA ILE A 75 -13.01 0.62 12.71
C ILE A 75 -14.34 0.24 13.37
N TYR A 76 -15.23 1.21 13.61
CA TYR A 76 -16.53 0.98 14.21
C TYR A 76 -17.41 0.07 13.34
N ASP A 77 -17.49 0.36 12.05
CA ASP A 77 -18.25 -0.45 11.08
C ASP A 77 -17.72 -1.90 11.02
N ASN A 78 -16.40 -2.08 11.08
CA ASN A 78 -15.81 -3.41 11.17
C ASN A 78 -16.20 -4.13 12.48
N ALA A 79 -16.22 -3.41 13.61
CA ALA A 79 -16.58 -3.96 14.91
C ALA A 79 -18.00 -4.50 14.99
N ILE A 80 -18.95 -3.87 14.27
CA ILE A 80 -20.36 -4.28 14.20
C ILE A 80 -20.72 -5.07 12.94
N GLY A 81 -19.73 -5.42 12.11
CA GLY A 81 -19.96 -6.18 10.87
C GLY A 81 -20.64 -5.42 9.74
N ARG A 82 -20.88 -4.08 9.87
CA ARG A 82 -21.64 -3.28 8.89
C ARG A 82 -21.07 -3.33 7.48
N ASN A 83 -19.75 -3.28 7.32
CA ASN A 83 -19.05 -3.28 6.03
C ASN A 83 -18.37 -4.63 5.75
N SER A 84 -19.00 -5.74 6.11
CA SER A 84 -18.49 -7.08 5.83
C SER A 84 -18.60 -7.41 4.35
N ASN A 85 -17.46 -7.74 3.72
CA ASN A 85 -17.42 -8.17 2.33
C ASN A 85 -17.59 -9.70 2.24
N PHE A 86 -18.68 -10.15 1.62
CA PHE A 86 -19.01 -11.58 1.44
C PHE A 86 -18.62 -12.13 0.06
N ARG A 87 -17.94 -11.37 -0.80
CA ARG A 87 -17.53 -11.85 -2.15
C ARG A 87 -16.37 -12.83 -2.04
N PRO A 88 -16.52 -14.11 -2.40
CA PRO A 88 -15.53 -15.15 -2.09
C PRO A 88 -14.13 -14.90 -2.66
N ASP A 89 -14.04 -14.29 -3.86
CA ASP A 89 -12.79 -14.09 -4.58
C ASP A 89 -12.09 -12.75 -4.26
N ASP A 90 -12.74 -11.88 -3.47
CA ASP A 90 -12.18 -10.59 -3.09
C ASP A 90 -11.19 -10.76 -1.93
N TYR A 91 -10.04 -10.09 -2.00
CA TYR A 91 -9.01 -10.18 -0.97
C TYR A 91 -9.41 -9.53 0.38
N THR A 92 -10.44 -8.68 0.39
CA THR A 92 -11.02 -8.10 1.62
C THR A 92 -12.18 -8.93 2.18
N SER A 93 -12.50 -10.06 1.55
CA SER A 93 -13.62 -10.92 1.94
C SER A 93 -13.42 -11.52 3.33
N ILE A 94 -14.51 -11.67 4.08
CA ILE A 94 -14.49 -12.40 5.36
C ILE A 94 -14.05 -13.88 5.16
N TRP A 95 -14.31 -14.46 3.96
CA TRP A 95 -13.91 -15.84 3.63
C TRP A 95 -12.40 -16.01 3.41
N LYS A 96 -11.66 -14.93 3.28
CA LYS A 96 -10.19 -14.90 3.23
C LYS A 96 -9.56 -14.70 4.61
N TYR A 97 -10.40 -14.45 5.62
CA TYR A 97 -9.96 -14.30 7.01
C TYR A 97 -10.02 -15.65 7.73
N ARG A 98 -9.20 -15.84 8.77
CA ARG A 98 -9.08 -17.08 9.53
C ARG A 98 -10.38 -17.48 10.26
N GLU A 99 -11.16 -16.50 10.72
CA GLU A 99 -12.36 -16.69 11.54
C GLU A 99 -13.58 -16.00 10.90
N PRO A 100 -14.07 -16.47 9.73
CA PRO A 100 -15.13 -15.78 9.01
C PRO A 100 -16.45 -15.73 9.82
N MET A 101 -16.70 -16.73 10.66
CA MET A 101 -17.91 -16.80 11.48
C MET A 101 -17.94 -15.69 12.55
N GLU A 102 -16.80 -15.20 13.01
CA GLU A 102 -16.74 -14.05 13.92
C GLU A 102 -17.38 -12.80 13.30
N TYR A 103 -17.11 -12.53 12.03
CA TYR A 103 -17.73 -11.40 11.31
C TYR A 103 -19.23 -11.59 11.09
N ILE A 104 -19.69 -12.81 10.90
CA ILE A 104 -21.12 -13.12 10.82
C ILE A 104 -21.79 -12.87 12.17
N GLN A 105 -21.15 -13.27 13.27
CA GLN A 105 -21.67 -13.04 14.62
C GLN A 105 -21.75 -11.54 14.96
N ARG A 106 -20.84 -10.71 14.45
CA ARG A 106 -20.87 -9.26 14.63
C ARG A 106 -22.12 -8.60 14.08
N LEU A 107 -22.76 -9.19 13.04
CA LEU A 107 -24.02 -8.69 12.46
C LEU A 107 -25.20 -8.75 13.45
N PHE A 108 -25.11 -9.59 14.47
CA PHE A 108 -26.18 -9.81 15.45
C PHE A 108 -25.85 -9.22 16.83
N GLN A 109 -24.71 -8.57 16.99
CA GLN A 109 -24.36 -7.92 18.26
C GLN A 109 -24.96 -6.51 18.32
N PRO A 110 -25.28 -6.00 19.55
CA PRO A 110 -25.70 -4.61 19.73
C PRO A 110 -24.59 -3.64 19.28
N ASP A 111 -24.97 -2.51 18.74
CA ASP A 111 -24.10 -1.38 18.43
C ASP A 111 -23.82 -0.47 19.63
N GLY A 112 -23.26 0.73 19.39
CA GLY A 112 -23.01 1.75 20.40
C GLY A 112 -21.91 1.36 21.40
N ASP A 113 -22.14 1.70 22.68
CA ASP A 113 -21.13 1.55 23.73
C ASP A 113 -20.71 0.11 23.99
N SER A 114 -21.61 -0.86 23.76
CA SER A 114 -21.31 -2.28 23.91
C SER A 114 -20.29 -2.77 22.86
N ALA A 115 -20.40 -2.28 21.62
CA ALA A 115 -19.44 -2.58 20.55
C ALA A 115 -18.08 -1.94 20.83
N LEU A 116 -18.08 -0.69 21.29
CA LEU A 116 -16.83 0.02 21.66
C LEU A 116 -16.13 -0.66 22.85
N THR A 117 -16.87 -1.10 23.86
CA THR A 117 -16.32 -1.82 24.99
C THR A 117 -15.63 -3.12 24.56
N LYS A 118 -16.27 -3.91 23.69
CA LYS A 118 -15.67 -5.13 23.13
C LYS A 118 -14.45 -4.84 22.26
N LEU A 119 -14.52 -3.82 21.39
CA LEU A 119 -13.42 -3.42 20.54
C LEU A 119 -12.17 -3.06 21.37
N ASN A 120 -12.37 -2.24 22.41
CA ASN A 120 -11.28 -1.83 23.30
C ASN A 120 -10.70 -3.00 24.10
N ALA A 121 -11.55 -3.92 24.56
CA ALA A 121 -11.11 -5.12 25.28
C ALA A 121 -10.25 -6.06 24.42
N LEU A 122 -10.56 -6.16 23.12
CA LEU A 122 -9.81 -7.00 22.19
C LEU A 122 -8.47 -6.39 21.83
N ASN A 123 -8.36 -5.05 21.76
CA ASN A 123 -7.15 -4.29 21.39
C ASN A 123 -6.42 -4.88 20.16
N ARG A 124 -7.17 -5.24 19.13
CA ARG A 124 -6.65 -5.93 17.95
C ARG A 124 -5.85 -5.01 17.04
N LEU A 125 -4.91 -5.60 16.32
CA LEU A 125 -4.24 -4.96 15.20
C LEU A 125 -5.23 -4.75 14.05
N PHE A 126 -5.30 -3.51 13.52
CA PHE A 126 -6.20 -3.14 12.43
C PHE A 126 -5.41 -2.85 11.16
N PRO A 127 -5.28 -3.81 10.25
CA PRO A 127 -4.53 -3.62 9.01
C PRO A 127 -5.39 -2.90 7.97
N MET A 128 -4.80 -1.89 7.33
CA MET A 128 -5.36 -1.20 6.18
C MET A 128 -4.36 -1.24 5.02
N MET A 129 -4.83 -1.55 3.83
CA MET A 129 -4.01 -1.41 2.63
C MET A 129 -4.16 0.02 2.09
N VAL A 130 -3.04 0.71 1.88
CA VAL A 130 -3.01 2.06 1.31
C VAL A 130 -2.03 2.14 0.14
N HIS A 131 -2.39 2.91 -0.89
CA HIS A 131 -1.52 3.17 -2.02
C HIS A 131 -0.69 4.42 -1.77
N ASN A 132 0.62 4.35 -2.07
CA ASN A 132 1.53 5.49 -1.91
C ASN A 132 1.51 6.14 -0.51
N GLY A 133 1.11 5.38 0.55
CA GLY A 133 0.96 5.92 1.90
C GLY A 133 2.21 6.61 2.43
N LEU A 134 3.41 6.15 2.04
CA LEU A 134 4.67 6.76 2.44
C LEU A 134 4.88 8.16 1.82
N TRP A 135 4.40 8.42 0.61
CA TRP A 135 4.43 9.76 0.02
C TRP A 135 3.71 10.79 0.91
N HIS A 136 2.61 10.37 1.49
CA HIS A 136 1.76 11.21 2.33
C HIS A 136 1.94 10.92 3.83
N ALA A 137 3.09 10.36 4.24
CA ALA A 137 3.30 9.92 5.62
C ALA A 137 3.13 11.05 6.65
N ASP A 138 3.52 12.29 6.31
CA ASP A 138 3.38 13.43 7.19
C ASP A 138 1.91 13.65 7.62
N ILE A 139 0.99 13.71 6.67
CA ILE A 139 -0.43 13.93 6.98
C ILE A 139 -1.05 12.72 7.70
N TRP A 140 -0.61 11.50 7.37
CA TRP A 140 -1.02 10.31 8.09
C TRP A 140 -0.55 10.32 9.54
N PHE A 141 0.71 10.68 9.82
CA PHE A 141 1.22 10.79 11.19
C PHE A 141 0.59 11.97 11.95
N LYS A 142 0.23 13.08 11.28
CA LYS A 142 -0.56 14.16 11.89
C LYS A 142 -1.95 13.68 12.34
N ALA A 143 -2.58 12.82 11.56
CA ALA A 143 -3.89 12.25 11.89
C ALA A 143 -3.80 11.12 12.92
N LEU A 144 -2.82 10.25 12.81
CA LEU A 144 -2.64 9.01 13.56
C LEU A 144 -1.18 8.89 14.03
N PRO A 145 -0.78 9.54 15.13
CA PRO A 145 0.63 9.61 15.55
C PRO A 145 1.30 8.25 15.83
N SER A 146 0.52 7.23 16.19
CA SER A 146 1.00 5.88 16.51
C SER A 146 0.89 4.87 15.35
N VAL A 147 0.41 5.30 14.17
CA VAL A 147 0.27 4.39 13.03
C VAL A 147 1.61 3.79 12.62
N LYS A 148 1.60 2.50 12.30
CA LYS A 148 2.77 1.82 11.74
C LYS A 148 2.59 1.57 10.25
N PHE A 149 3.68 1.63 9.50
CA PHE A 149 3.70 1.32 8.06
C PHE A 149 4.54 0.09 7.80
N ILE A 150 4.01 -0.89 7.07
CA ILE A 150 4.82 -1.86 6.34
C ILE A 150 4.84 -1.41 4.89
N HIS A 151 5.97 -0.86 4.46
CA HIS A 151 6.13 -0.35 3.10
C HIS A 151 6.75 -1.41 2.20
N MET A 152 5.91 -1.95 1.30
CA MET A 152 6.30 -2.96 0.34
C MET A 152 7.13 -2.35 -0.79
N GLN A 153 8.34 -2.85 -0.95
CA GLN A 153 9.25 -2.50 -2.03
C GLN A 153 9.33 -3.63 -3.07
N ARG A 154 9.39 -3.25 -4.32
CA ARG A 154 9.59 -4.19 -5.43
C ARG A 154 10.56 -3.63 -6.44
N ASN A 155 11.25 -4.52 -7.13
CA ASN A 155 12.16 -4.14 -8.20
C ASN A 155 11.47 -3.24 -9.23
N PRO A 156 12.06 -2.06 -9.60
CA PRO A 156 11.45 -1.11 -10.52
C PRO A 156 11.12 -1.71 -11.90
N ILE A 157 11.96 -2.60 -12.40
CA ILE A 157 11.72 -3.28 -13.70
C ILE A 157 10.45 -4.13 -13.63
N ASP A 158 10.23 -4.87 -12.54
CA ASP A 158 9.01 -5.65 -12.34
C ASP A 158 7.76 -4.78 -12.20
N ILE A 159 7.89 -3.60 -11.58
CA ILE A 159 6.79 -2.64 -11.47
C ILE A 159 6.46 -2.07 -12.86
N VAL A 160 7.45 -1.54 -13.58
CA VAL A 160 7.28 -0.96 -14.92
C VAL A 160 6.68 -1.98 -15.87
N TYR A 161 7.22 -3.21 -15.91
CA TYR A 161 6.69 -4.28 -16.74
C TYR A 161 5.22 -4.60 -16.40
N SER A 162 4.89 -4.68 -15.10
CA SER A 162 3.51 -4.92 -14.68
C SER A 162 2.58 -3.76 -15.04
N TRP A 163 3.06 -2.52 -15.02
CA TRP A 163 2.28 -1.34 -15.39
C TRP A 163 2.04 -1.24 -16.90
N ILE A 164 3.02 -1.63 -17.71
CA ILE A 164 2.84 -1.76 -19.17
C ILE A 164 1.69 -2.73 -19.46
N GLY A 165 1.73 -3.93 -18.89
CA GLY A 165 0.68 -4.94 -19.07
C GLY A 165 -0.70 -4.56 -18.53
N LYS A 166 -0.80 -3.48 -17.70
CA LYS A 166 -2.06 -2.91 -17.20
C LYS A 166 -2.51 -1.64 -17.92
N GLY A 167 -1.74 -1.15 -18.87
CA GLY A 167 -2.04 0.07 -19.60
C GLY A 167 -1.95 1.35 -18.77
N TYR A 168 -1.12 1.38 -17.70
CA TYR A 168 -1.02 2.54 -16.81
C TYR A 168 -0.33 3.77 -17.45
N GLY A 169 0.29 3.61 -18.60
CA GLY A 169 0.77 4.72 -19.43
C GLY A 169 -0.31 5.39 -20.28
N ASP A 170 -1.49 4.79 -20.35
CA ASP A 170 -2.69 5.32 -21.01
C ASP A 170 -3.59 6.05 -20.01
N ASP A 171 -4.76 6.46 -20.46
CA ASP A 171 -5.73 7.23 -19.66
C ASP A 171 -6.60 6.33 -18.75
N PHE A 172 -6.04 5.27 -18.15
CA PHE A 172 -6.80 4.35 -17.31
C PHE A 172 -7.48 5.05 -16.13
N PHE A 173 -6.89 6.14 -15.63
CA PHE A 173 -7.44 6.95 -14.54
C PHE A 173 -8.69 7.76 -14.95
N SER A 174 -9.02 7.86 -16.24
CA SER A 174 -10.30 8.40 -16.71
C SER A 174 -11.48 7.45 -16.44
N SER A 175 -11.20 6.17 -16.16
CA SER A 175 -12.23 5.20 -15.78
C SER A 175 -12.84 5.55 -14.42
N ALA A 176 -14.16 5.49 -14.31
CA ALA A 176 -14.87 5.64 -13.05
C ALA A 176 -14.48 4.60 -11.97
N ARG A 177 -13.76 3.54 -12.36
CA ARG A 177 -13.23 2.50 -11.46
C ARG A 177 -11.83 2.83 -10.94
N ALA A 178 -11.17 3.84 -11.48
CA ALA A 178 -9.88 4.30 -10.99
C ALA A 178 -10.12 5.23 -9.81
N ASN A 179 -9.84 4.77 -8.59
CA ASN A 179 -10.00 5.56 -7.38
C ASN A 179 -8.81 6.52 -7.16
N ILE A 180 -8.49 7.31 -8.18
CA ILE A 180 -7.38 8.25 -8.20
C ILE A 180 -7.94 9.65 -8.39
N VAL A 181 -7.51 10.60 -7.57
CA VAL A 181 -7.82 12.01 -7.76
C VAL A 181 -7.17 12.49 -9.06
N THR A 182 -7.95 13.16 -9.87
CA THR A 182 -7.51 13.73 -11.15
C THR A 182 -7.77 15.23 -11.16
N PHE A 183 -6.97 15.95 -11.93
CA PHE A 183 -7.14 17.38 -12.16
C PHE A 183 -7.02 17.70 -13.65
N GLN A 184 -7.51 18.84 -14.06
CA GLN A 184 -7.44 19.27 -15.44
C GLN A 184 -6.24 20.19 -15.65
N HIS A 185 -5.38 19.84 -16.62
CA HIS A 185 -4.30 20.69 -17.10
C HIS A 185 -4.49 20.95 -18.60
N LYS A 186 -4.72 22.22 -18.97
CA LYS A 186 -5.13 22.58 -20.34
C LYS A 186 -6.39 21.82 -20.75
N LYS A 187 -6.30 20.92 -21.75
CA LYS A 187 -7.41 20.07 -22.23
C LYS A 187 -7.27 18.60 -21.79
N ASN A 188 -6.28 18.29 -20.95
CA ASN A 188 -5.97 16.92 -20.57
C ASN A 188 -6.40 16.67 -19.12
N LEU A 189 -6.93 15.47 -18.86
CA LEU A 189 -7.16 14.96 -17.53
C LEU A 189 -5.88 14.29 -17.04
N LEU A 190 -5.36 14.71 -15.90
CA LEU A 190 -4.11 14.19 -15.32
C LEU A 190 -4.35 13.60 -13.93
N PRO A 191 -3.64 12.52 -13.55
CA PRO A 191 -3.67 12.00 -12.20
C PRO A 191 -2.88 12.90 -11.25
N TYR A 192 -3.25 12.93 -9.97
CA TYR A 192 -2.64 13.79 -8.95
C TYR A 192 -1.11 13.71 -8.91
N TYR A 193 -0.53 12.55 -9.19
CA TYR A 193 0.92 12.37 -9.19
C TYR A 193 1.64 12.99 -10.41
N ALA A 194 0.90 13.57 -11.34
CA ALA A 194 1.47 14.39 -12.42
C ALA A 194 1.55 15.88 -12.04
N PHE A 195 1.06 16.25 -10.85
CA PHE A 195 1.10 17.63 -10.36
C PHE A 195 2.54 18.11 -10.16
N GLY A 196 2.83 19.29 -10.73
CA GLY A 196 4.15 19.92 -10.69
C GLY A 196 5.09 19.53 -11.84
N TRP A 197 4.69 18.60 -12.73
CA TRP A 197 5.45 18.22 -13.93
C TRP A 197 4.55 17.84 -15.13
N GLU A 198 3.42 18.51 -15.23
CA GLU A 198 2.31 18.19 -16.14
C GLU A 198 2.73 18.18 -17.61
N ASP A 199 3.47 19.22 -18.05
CA ASP A 199 3.89 19.34 -19.45
C ASP A 199 4.93 18.27 -19.81
N GLU A 200 5.82 17.94 -18.89
CA GLU A 200 6.77 16.85 -19.05
C GLU A 200 6.05 15.50 -19.10
N TYR A 201 5.11 15.25 -18.18
CA TYR A 201 4.26 14.06 -18.17
C TYR A 201 3.56 13.83 -19.51
N LEU A 202 2.98 14.90 -20.10
CA LEU A 202 2.28 14.84 -21.38
C LEU A 202 3.22 14.63 -22.56
N SER A 203 4.48 15.04 -22.48
CA SER A 203 5.47 14.89 -23.54
C SER A 203 5.91 13.44 -23.77
N TYR A 204 5.81 12.60 -22.75
CA TYR A 204 6.27 11.22 -22.81
C TYR A 204 5.30 10.29 -23.56
N LYS A 205 5.87 9.33 -24.30
CA LYS A 205 5.12 8.17 -24.83
C LYS A 205 4.76 7.21 -23.69
N LYS A 206 3.83 6.29 -23.93
CA LYS A 206 3.26 5.39 -22.91
C LYS A 206 4.28 4.73 -21.99
N VAL A 207 5.31 4.08 -22.53
CA VAL A 207 6.29 3.33 -21.72
C VAL A 207 7.24 4.30 -21.01
N ASP A 208 7.70 5.33 -21.69
CA ASP A 208 8.52 6.38 -21.10
C ASP A 208 7.78 7.04 -19.93
N ARG A 209 6.50 7.38 -20.13
CA ARG A 209 5.62 7.93 -19.09
C ARG A 209 5.56 7.02 -17.87
N ILE A 210 5.39 5.71 -18.06
CA ILE A 210 5.39 4.73 -16.94
C ILE A 210 6.72 4.77 -16.18
N ILE A 211 7.85 4.77 -16.87
CA ILE A 211 9.18 4.82 -16.24
C ILE A 211 9.32 6.09 -15.39
N HIS A 212 8.97 7.25 -15.97
CA HIS A 212 9.04 8.53 -15.28
C HIS A 212 8.04 8.64 -14.11
N MET A 213 6.84 8.09 -14.24
CA MET A 213 5.87 7.99 -13.14
C MET A 213 6.43 7.17 -11.98
N VAL A 214 6.98 5.99 -12.25
CA VAL A 214 7.57 5.14 -11.21
C VAL A 214 8.73 5.86 -10.53
N LYS A 215 9.61 6.50 -11.29
CA LYS A 215 10.71 7.34 -10.75
C LYS A 215 10.18 8.45 -9.86
N HIS A 216 9.20 9.22 -10.35
CA HIS A 216 8.63 10.35 -9.60
C HIS A 216 8.03 9.91 -8.27
N ILE A 217 7.17 8.90 -8.28
CA ILE A 217 6.52 8.41 -7.05
C ILE A 217 7.57 7.87 -6.06
N ARG A 218 8.60 7.15 -6.54
CA ARG A 218 9.69 6.69 -5.67
C ARG A 218 10.47 7.85 -5.04
N ASN A 219 10.75 8.89 -5.80
CA ASN A 219 11.40 10.10 -5.27
C ASN A 219 10.51 10.76 -4.20
N CYS A 220 9.21 10.88 -4.44
CA CYS A 220 8.27 11.42 -3.45
C CYS A 220 8.23 10.57 -2.16
N HIS A 221 8.28 9.24 -2.27
CA HIS A 221 8.41 8.36 -1.10
C HIS A 221 9.73 8.62 -0.34
N GLN A 222 10.84 8.74 -1.07
CA GLN A 222 12.16 8.98 -0.46
C GLN A 222 12.21 10.34 0.25
N ASP A 223 11.74 11.38 -0.41
CA ASP A 223 11.72 12.73 0.14
C ASP A 223 10.81 12.83 1.37
N SER A 224 9.62 12.24 1.29
CA SER A 224 8.72 12.15 2.44
C SER A 224 9.39 11.42 3.61
N TYR A 225 9.99 10.26 3.39
CA TYR A 225 10.70 9.51 4.43
C TYR A 225 11.86 10.31 5.04
N ASN A 226 12.65 11.00 4.22
CA ASN A 226 13.79 11.80 4.69
C ASN A 226 13.34 12.92 5.64
N ASN A 227 12.18 13.52 5.38
CA ASN A 227 11.60 14.61 6.17
C ASN A 227 10.94 14.16 7.48
N LEU A 228 10.74 12.87 7.70
CA LEU A 228 10.20 12.35 8.95
C LEU A 228 11.21 12.44 10.09
N ASN A 229 10.72 12.62 11.31
CA ASN A 229 11.53 12.52 12.51
C ASN A 229 11.86 11.07 12.88
N ASP A 230 12.78 10.85 13.82
CA ASP A 230 13.26 9.53 14.22
C ASP A 230 12.15 8.62 14.81
N ILE A 231 11.16 9.21 15.51
CA ILE A 231 10.03 8.46 16.06
C ILE A 231 9.15 7.94 14.93
N GLN A 232 8.84 8.79 13.97
CA GLN A 232 8.05 8.41 12.79
C GLN A 232 8.78 7.37 11.93
N LYS A 233 10.10 7.53 11.73
CA LYS A 233 10.92 6.56 10.98
C LYS A 233 10.93 5.17 11.64
N LYS A 234 10.93 5.08 12.98
CA LYS A 234 10.82 3.81 13.71
C LYS A 234 9.47 3.12 13.51
N ASN A 235 8.44 3.84 13.11
CA ASN A 235 7.14 3.31 12.80
C ASN A 235 6.99 2.88 11.33
N ILE A 236 8.09 2.77 10.58
CA ILE A 236 8.08 2.33 9.18
C ILE A 236 9.02 1.14 9.01
N LEU A 237 8.45 0.01 8.60
CA LEU A 237 9.19 -1.19 8.20
C LEU A 237 9.20 -1.31 6.67
N PHE A 238 10.37 -1.44 6.08
CA PHE A 238 10.52 -1.74 4.66
C PHE A 238 10.62 -3.23 4.45
N VAL A 239 9.77 -3.78 3.58
CA VAL A 239 9.76 -5.20 3.22
C VAL A 239 9.91 -5.34 1.71
N ARG A 240 10.94 -6.03 1.26
CA ARG A 240 11.14 -6.34 -0.15
C ARG A 240 10.28 -7.51 -0.55
N HIS A 241 9.48 -7.33 -1.59
CA HIS A 241 8.62 -8.39 -2.14
C HIS A 241 9.41 -9.68 -2.43
N GLN A 242 10.60 -9.54 -3.03
CA GLN A 242 11.45 -10.67 -3.35
C GLN A 242 11.88 -11.46 -2.09
N GLU A 243 12.35 -10.74 -1.06
CA GLU A 243 12.78 -11.36 0.19
C GLU A 243 11.61 -12.03 0.91
N LEU A 244 10.43 -11.38 0.91
CA LEU A 244 9.23 -11.94 1.51
C LEU A 244 8.85 -13.29 0.88
N ILE A 245 8.96 -13.44 -0.44
CA ILE A 245 8.56 -14.67 -1.14
C ILE A 245 9.64 -15.74 -1.21
N THR A 246 10.90 -15.44 -0.91
CA THR A 246 12.00 -16.41 -0.93
C THR A 246 12.52 -16.76 0.47
N GLU A 247 12.53 -15.79 1.37
CA GLU A 247 12.96 -15.92 2.77
C GLU A 247 11.77 -15.67 3.70
N THR A 248 10.65 -16.35 3.43
CA THR A 248 9.35 -16.07 4.03
C THR A 248 9.41 -16.09 5.56
N ASP A 249 9.94 -17.15 6.17
CA ASP A 249 9.96 -17.29 7.63
C ASP A 249 10.73 -16.18 8.34
N LYS A 250 11.88 -15.79 7.77
CA LYS A 250 12.69 -14.69 8.27
C LYS A 250 11.92 -13.35 8.20
N ASN A 251 11.26 -13.09 7.08
CA ASN A 251 10.49 -11.86 6.91
C ASN A 251 9.25 -11.85 7.79
N LEU A 252 8.60 -12.99 8.01
CA LEU A 252 7.49 -13.11 8.95
C LEU A 252 7.93 -12.79 10.38
N GLN A 253 9.12 -13.25 10.81
CA GLN A 253 9.65 -12.91 12.12
C GLN A 253 9.90 -11.39 12.26
N ILE A 254 10.54 -10.76 11.26
CA ILE A 254 10.77 -9.31 11.26
C ILE A 254 9.45 -8.54 11.32
N ILE A 255 8.44 -8.96 10.57
CA ILE A 255 7.12 -8.35 10.58
C ILE A 255 6.45 -8.55 11.94
N SER A 256 6.50 -9.76 12.50
CA SER A 256 5.96 -10.11 13.81
C SER A 256 6.54 -9.21 14.91
N ASP A 257 7.86 -9.09 14.96
CA ASP A 257 8.56 -8.23 15.94
C ASP A 257 8.14 -6.75 15.77
N PHE A 258 7.96 -6.31 14.54
CA PHE A 258 7.55 -4.93 14.27
C PHE A 258 6.09 -4.65 14.64
N VAL A 259 5.16 -5.53 14.32
CA VAL A 259 3.73 -5.32 14.61
C VAL A 259 3.39 -5.66 16.06
N GLY A 260 4.14 -6.56 16.70
CA GLY A 260 3.89 -7.05 18.05
C GLY A 260 2.90 -8.20 18.12
N GLU A 261 2.61 -8.87 16.99
CA GLU A 261 1.70 -10.00 16.90
C GLU A 261 2.37 -11.16 16.16
N ASN A 262 2.12 -12.39 16.60
CA ASN A 262 2.74 -13.58 16.00
C ASN A 262 1.86 -14.20 14.90
N PRO A 263 2.45 -14.90 13.93
CA PRO A 263 1.70 -15.75 13.01
C PRO A 263 0.82 -16.74 13.78
N SER A 264 -0.40 -16.98 13.34
CA SER A 264 -1.28 -18.01 13.91
C SER A 264 -1.06 -19.37 13.24
N VAL A 265 -1.74 -20.39 13.74
CA VAL A 265 -1.75 -21.73 13.13
C VAL A 265 -2.26 -21.71 11.69
N ASP A 266 -3.12 -20.76 11.34
CA ASP A 266 -3.71 -20.61 10.00
C ASP A 266 -2.75 -19.94 9.01
N THR A 267 -1.71 -19.26 9.48
CA THR A 267 -0.76 -18.56 8.62
C THR A 267 -0.11 -19.51 7.61
N ALA A 268 0.20 -20.74 8.02
CA ALA A 268 0.77 -21.75 7.11
C ALA A 268 -0.16 -22.05 5.92
N SER A 269 -1.47 -22.13 6.15
CA SER A 269 -2.46 -22.38 5.09
C SER A 269 -2.57 -21.17 4.13
N ILE A 270 -2.45 -19.95 4.65
CA ILE A 270 -2.45 -18.73 3.85
C ILE A 270 -1.18 -18.67 2.99
N LEU A 271 -0.01 -18.96 3.56
CA LEU A 271 1.24 -19.01 2.82
C LEU A 271 1.19 -20.00 1.65
N LEU A 272 0.60 -21.17 1.86
CA LEU A 272 0.40 -22.14 0.78
C LEU A 272 -0.49 -21.58 -0.34
N LYS A 273 -1.61 -20.92 -0.01
CA LYS A 273 -2.50 -20.28 -0.98
C LYS A 273 -1.79 -19.17 -1.76
N GLU A 274 -0.94 -18.41 -1.09
CA GLU A 274 -0.15 -17.33 -1.69
C GLU A 274 1.13 -17.84 -2.38
N ASN A 275 1.35 -19.16 -2.38
CA ASN A 275 2.54 -19.79 -2.93
C ASN A 275 3.85 -19.20 -2.33
N CYS A 276 3.94 -19.22 -0.99
CA CYS A 276 5.10 -18.77 -0.22
C CYS A 276 5.55 -19.90 0.75
N PRO A 277 6.85 -20.17 0.87
CA PRO A 277 7.95 -19.62 0.08
C PRO A 277 7.96 -20.13 -1.37
N ARG A 278 8.55 -19.33 -2.26
CA ARG A 278 8.77 -19.72 -3.66
C ARG A 278 10.21 -20.17 -3.84
N SER A 279 10.42 -21.17 -4.69
CA SER A 279 11.79 -21.62 -4.99
C SER A 279 12.62 -20.46 -5.56
N PRO A 280 13.82 -20.20 -5.02
CA PRO A 280 14.72 -19.17 -5.55
C PRO A 280 15.00 -19.34 -7.05
N ASN A 281 15.08 -20.57 -7.53
CA ASN A 281 15.37 -20.87 -8.94
C ASN A 281 14.27 -20.41 -9.90
N LEU A 282 13.03 -20.23 -9.41
CA LEU A 282 11.90 -19.75 -10.21
C LEU A 282 11.78 -18.22 -10.20
N ILE A 283 12.52 -17.54 -9.33
CA ILE A 283 12.20 -16.16 -8.98
C ILE A 283 13.40 -15.23 -9.09
N THR A 284 14.65 -15.74 -9.23
CA THR A 284 15.84 -14.88 -9.21
C THR A 284 15.81 -13.81 -10.32
N PRO A 285 15.24 -12.61 -10.06
CA PRO A 285 15.32 -11.48 -10.98
C PRO A 285 16.72 -10.87 -11.02
N PHE A 286 17.56 -11.21 -10.02
CA PHE A 286 18.86 -10.57 -9.82
C PHE A 286 20.04 -11.30 -10.47
N SER A 287 19.82 -12.48 -11.07
CA SER A 287 20.88 -13.12 -11.85
C SER A 287 20.72 -12.72 -13.32
N SER A 288 21.80 -12.25 -13.91
CA SER A 288 21.92 -12.02 -15.36
C SER A 288 21.55 -13.23 -16.25
N ASN A 289 21.34 -14.38 -15.65
CA ASN A 289 20.97 -15.64 -16.29
C ASN A 289 19.45 -15.95 -16.23
N ASN A 290 18.61 -15.10 -15.64
CA ASN A 290 17.16 -15.35 -15.63
C ASN A 290 16.55 -14.95 -16.98
N LYS A 291 16.18 -15.94 -17.78
CA LYS A 291 15.60 -15.76 -19.12
C LYS A 291 14.36 -14.83 -19.08
N GLN A 292 13.46 -15.03 -18.13
CA GLN A 292 12.23 -14.21 -18.00
C GLN A 292 12.55 -12.74 -17.66
N PHE A 293 13.54 -12.49 -16.82
CA PHE A 293 13.95 -11.14 -16.49
C PHE A 293 14.57 -10.43 -17.69
N ASN A 294 15.42 -11.13 -18.44
CA ASN A 294 16.03 -10.59 -19.66
C ASN A 294 15.01 -10.34 -20.77
N GLU A 295 13.97 -11.18 -20.88
CA GLU A 295 12.85 -10.95 -21.81
C GLU A 295 12.08 -9.68 -21.46
N LYS A 296 11.75 -9.46 -20.19
CA LYS A 296 11.11 -8.19 -19.73
C LYS A 296 11.98 -6.99 -20.05
N LEU A 297 13.27 -7.04 -19.78
CA LEU A 297 14.18 -5.94 -20.09
C LEU A 297 14.19 -5.61 -21.58
N LYS A 298 14.35 -6.63 -22.45
CA LYS A 298 14.35 -6.46 -23.91
C LYS A 298 13.02 -5.85 -24.40
N GLU A 299 11.89 -6.29 -23.84
CA GLU A 299 10.59 -5.75 -24.20
C GLU A 299 10.49 -4.26 -23.82
N ILE A 300 10.87 -3.89 -22.58
CA ILE A 300 10.86 -2.49 -22.15
C ILE A 300 11.81 -1.65 -22.98
N GLU A 301 13.03 -2.14 -23.26
CA GLU A 301 14.03 -1.47 -24.07
C GLU A 301 13.50 -1.17 -25.47
N SER A 302 12.81 -2.12 -26.10
CA SER A 302 12.25 -1.95 -27.45
C SER A 302 11.10 -0.95 -27.52
N LEU A 303 10.42 -0.68 -26.40
CA LEU A 303 9.23 0.18 -26.30
C LEU A 303 9.52 1.57 -25.73
N SER A 304 10.70 1.78 -25.12
CA SER A 304 11.10 3.04 -24.51
C SER A 304 12.17 3.77 -25.31
N ASN A 305 12.34 5.07 -25.07
CA ASN A 305 13.49 5.79 -25.56
C ASN A 305 14.76 5.47 -24.74
N PRO A 306 15.98 5.65 -25.31
CA PRO A 306 17.21 5.28 -24.61
C PRO A 306 17.43 5.98 -23.27
N ASP A 307 16.99 7.25 -23.14
CA ASP A 307 17.18 8.01 -21.89
C ASP A 307 16.25 7.49 -20.78
N SER A 308 14.99 7.21 -21.11
CA SER A 308 14.04 6.59 -20.18
C SER A 308 14.48 5.18 -19.78
N TYR A 309 14.99 4.39 -20.72
CA TYR A 309 15.53 3.06 -20.41
C TYR A 309 16.74 3.15 -19.46
N LYS A 310 17.65 4.08 -19.69
CA LYS A 310 18.78 4.34 -18.79
C LYS A 310 18.31 4.69 -17.37
N ILE A 311 17.30 5.55 -17.24
CA ILE A 311 16.69 5.89 -15.96
C ILE A 311 16.17 4.64 -15.24
N LEU A 312 15.53 3.72 -15.95
CA LEU A 312 15.04 2.47 -15.37
C LEU A 312 16.19 1.59 -14.86
N ILE A 313 17.27 1.48 -15.61
CA ILE A 313 18.45 0.72 -15.20
C ILE A 313 19.12 1.34 -13.97
N ASP A 314 19.19 2.68 -13.92
CA ASP A 314 19.74 3.38 -12.75
C ASP A 314 18.88 3.15 -11.51
N MET A 315 17.54 3.17 -11.63
CA MET A 315 16.63 2.82 -10.52
C MET A 315 16.82 1.37 -10.06
N ASP A 316 17.04 0.43 -10.96
CA ASP A 316 17.28 -0.97 -10.63
C ASP A 316 18.60 -1.14 -9.89
N ASN A 317 19.66 -0.48 -10.35
CA ASN A 317 20.98 -0.49 -9.68
C ASN A 317 20.90 0.10 -8.27
N GLN A 318 20.19 1.22 -8.08
CA GLN A 318 19.95 1.80 -6.77
C GLN A 318 19.17 0.84 -5.87
N PHE A 319 18.13 0.20 -6.39
CA PHE A 319 17.33 -0.77 -5.64
C PHE A 319 18.15 -1.98 -5.19
N LYS A 320 19.14 -2.43 -5.98
CA LYS A 320 20.03 -3.55 -5.66
C LYS A 320 21.10 -3.16 -4.63
N SER A 321 21.61 -1.94 -4.70
CA SER A 321 22.77 -1.48 -3.89
C SER A 321 22.40 -1.07 -2.48
N THR A 322 21.16 -0.68 -2.21
CA THR A 322 20.74 -0.16 -0.90
C THR A 322 19.53 -0.89 -0.34
N LYS A 323 19.58 -1.32 0.93
CA LYS A 323 18.40 -1.89 1.62
C LYS A 323 17.24 -0.88 1.78
N LEU A 324 17.52 0.41 1.67
CA LEU A 324 16.58 1.53 1.83
C LEU A 324 16.30 2.27 0.51
N ALA A 325 16.53 1.66 -0.66
CA ALA A 325 16.10 2.27 -1.92
C ALA A 325 14.57 2.24 -2.01
N ILE A 326 13.97 3.30 -1.52
CA ILE A 326 12.53 3.55 -1.59
C ILE A 326 12.12 3.79 -3.03
#